data_f3ec2170e98036ca3e56438629de904f
#
_entry.id   f3ec2170e98036ca3e56438629de904f
#
_cell.length_a   1.000
_cell.length_b   1.000
_cell.length_c   1.000
_cell.angle_alpha   90.00
_cell.angle_beta   90.00
_cell.angle_gamma   90.00
#
_symmetry.space_group_name_H-M   'P 1'
#
loop_
_entity.id
_entity.type
_entity.pdbx_description
1 polymer ?
#
loop_
_entity_poly.entity_id
_entity_poly.type
_entity_poly.pdbx_seq_one_letter_code
_entity_poly.pdbx_strand_id
1 'polypeptide(L)'
;VTFMPGLHIIKGRMILNSGSTVNAEGVTFYFPDVYSEIRANGGLTFNASAPIKGDYAGILMFEKTSDAANNSQKQQYVFNGSNGETLTGIIHLPNRDAVYNSTTNQTNKISLVVNTLIMNSANWNLSPFEGPGGTGGADEGIRLVR
;
A
#
# COMPACT_ATOMS: atom_id res chain seq x y z
N VAL A 1 0.50 13.38 11.02
CA VAL A 1 0.64 13.85 9.63
C VAL A 1 -0.64 13.57 8.89
N THR A 2 -1.16 14.58 8.18
CA THR A 2 -2.34 14.42 7.33
C THR A 2 -1.96 14.72 5.89
N PHE A 3 -2.24 13.77 5.01
CA PHE A 3 -2.15 13.97 3.57
C PHE A 3 -3.50 14.41 3.04
N MET A 4 -3.52 15.49 2.26
CA MET A 4 -4.74 15.95 1.61
C MET A 4 -5.12 14.99 0.46
N PRO A 5 -6.41 14.85 0.14
CA PRO A 5 -6.83 14.00 -0.97
C PRO A 5 -6.10 14.33 -2.28
N GLY A 6 -5.74 13.32 -3.04
CA GLY A 6 -5.06 13.45 -4.32
C GLY A 6 -3.83 12.57 -4.49
N LEU A 7 -3.09 12.84 -5.56
CA LEU A 7 -1.87 12.13 -5.90
C LEU A 7 -0.66 12.71 -5.14
N HIS A 8 0.05 11.87 -4.43
CA HIS A 8 1.30 12.21 -3.75
C HIS A 8 2.47 11.43 -4.34
N ILE A 9 3.44 12.15 -4.85
CA ILE A 9 4.65 11.57 -5.45
C ILE A 9 5.72 11.43 -4.39
N ILE A 10 6.10 10.20 -4.08
CA ILE A 10 7.11 9.89 -3.08
C ILE A 10 8.47 9.81 -3.78
N LYS A 11 9.27 10.85 -3.64
CA LYS A 11 10.65 10.86 -4.16
C LYS A 11 11.61 10.52 -3.04
N GLY A 12 12.30 9.39 -3.21
CA GLY A 12 13.19 8.89 -2.17
C GLY A 12 12.45 8.20 -1.03
N ARG A 13 13.03 8.20 0.14
CA ARG A 13 12.54 7.43 1.29
C ARG A 13 11.67 8.28 2.20
N MET A 14 10.43 7.87 2.40
CA MET A 14 9.56 8.42 3.44
C MET A 14 9.61 7.51 4.66
N ILE A 15 10.17 8.01 5.75
CA ILE A 15 10.30 7.27 7.01
C ILE A 15 9.28 7.81 8.00
N LEU A 16 8.49 6.89 8.56
CA LEU A 16 7.51 7.18 9.60
C LEU A 16 7.96 6.50 10.88
N ASN A 17 8.27 7.27 11.88
CA ASN A 17 8.80 6.76 13.15
C ASN A 17 7.70 6.49 14.17
N SER A 18 8.06 5.77 15.22
CA SER A 18 7.20 5.44 16.36
C SER A 18 6.47 6.66 16.91
N GLY A 19 5.22 6.48 17.28
CA GLY A 19 4.34 7.54 17.80
C GLY A 19 3.71 8.41 16.73
N SER A 20 4.05 8.21 15.46
CA SER A 20 3.43 8.95 14.37
C SER A 20 2.00 8.46 14.10
N THR A 21 1.13 9.41 13.78
CA THR A 21 -0.19 9.11 13.23
C THR A 21 -0.27 9.69 11.82
N VAL A 22 -0.61 8.84 10.86
CA VAL A 22 -0.80 9.22 9.46
C VAL A 22 -2.26 9.05 9.10
N ASN A 23 -2.85 10.09 8.54
CA ASN A 23 -4.18 10.08 7.97
C ASN A 23 -4.09 10.48 6.50
N ALA A 24 -4.56 9.63 5.61
CA ALA A 24 -4.45 9.77 4.16
C ALA A 24 -5.73 9.28 3.49
N GLU A 25 -6.82 10.01 3.65
CA GLU A 25 -8.11 9.67 3.05
C GLU A 25 -8.18 10.19 1.61
N GLY A 26 -8.58 9.33 0.67
CA GLY A 26 -8.67 9.70 -0.74
C GLY A 26 -7.32 9.99 -1.39
N VAL A 27 -6.30 9.28 -0.98
CA VAL A 27 -4.91 9.54 -1.38
C VAL A 27 -4.39 8.39 -2.24
N THR A 28 -3.62 8.75 -3.25
CA THR A 28 -2.81 7.80 -4.03
C THR A 28 -1.34 8.14 -3.84
N PHE A 29 -0.53 7.15 -3.42
CA PHE A 29 0.92 7.29 -3.33
C PHE A 29 1.57 6.71 -4.58
N TYR A 30 2.37 7.50 -5.27
CA TYR A 30 3.11 7.11 -6.46
C TYR A 30 4.61 7.07 -6.21
N PHE A 31 5.23 5.98 -6.62
CA PHE A 31 6.65 5.72 -6.47
C PHE A 31 7.33 5.79 -7.85
N PRO A 32 7.98 6.92 -8.20
CA PRO A 32 8.49 7.17 -9.54
C PRO A 32 9.78 6.43 -9.89
N ASP A 33 10.52 5.96 -8.90
CA ASP A 33 11.83 5.32 -9.12
C ASP A 33 12.13 4.23 -8.08
N VAL A 34 13.21 3.52 -8.27
CA VAL A 34 13.63 2.41 -7.41
C VAL A 34 14.05 2.83 -5.99
N TYR A 35 14.30 4.10 -5.78
CA TYR A 35 14.71 4.62 -4.46
C TYR A 35 13.52 5.11 -3.63
N SER A 36 12.36 5.20 -4.25
CA SER A 36 11.14 5.63 -3.59
C SER A 36 10.59 4.52 -2.69
N GLU A 37 10.38 4.81 -1.42
CA GLU A 37 9.80 3.82 -0.49
C GLU A 37 9.04 4.50 0.64
N ILE A 38 8.12 3.76 1.23
CA ILE A 38 7.53 4.09 2.54
C ILE A 38 8.04 3.07 3.54
N ARG A 39 8.60 3.56 4.62
CA ARG A 39 9.08 2.72 5.71
C ARG A 39 8.47 3.19 7.04
N ALA A 40 7.74 2.29 7.67
CA ALA A 40 7.17 2.50 8.99
C ALA A 40 8.03 1.79 10.03
N ASN A 41 8.54 2.52 11.01
CA ASN A 41 9.41 2.00 12.07
C ASN A 41 8.76 2.17 13.45
N GLY A 42 8.36 1.04 14.03
CA GLY A 42 7.82 1.02 15.40
C GLY A 42 6.34 1.44 15.47
N GLY A 43 5.83 1.52 16.68
CA GLY A 43 4.42 1.74 16.96
C GLY A 43 3.86 3.04 16.40
N LEU A 44 3.28 2.97 15.24
CA LEU A 44 2.60 4.08 14.59
C LEU A 44 1.17 3.69 14.17
N THR A 45 0.34 4.67 13.89
CA THR A 45 -0.98 4.47 13.31
C THR A 45 -0.96 4.96 11.86
N PHE A 46 -1.38 4.12 10.94
CA PHE A 46 -1.40 4.44 9.51
C PHE A 46 -2.77 4.16 8.91
N ASN A 47 -3.55 5.21 8.69
CA ASN A 47 -4.87 5.13 8.09
C ASN A 47 -4.80 5.74 6.69
N ALA A 48 -5.07 4.92 5.67
CA ALA A 48 -5.04 5.37 4.30
C ALA A 48 -6.12 4.71 3.46
N SER A 49 -6.75 5.49 2.62
CA SER A 49 -7.75 5.00 1.67
C SER A 49 -7.55 5.63 0.30
N ALA A 50 -7.77 4.81 -0.73
CA ALA A 50 -7.70 5.27 -2.11
C ALA A 50 -8.83 6.25 -2.46
N PRO A 51 -8.65 7.09 -3.48
CA PRO A 51 -9.73 7.89 -4.04
C PRO A 51 -10.87 7.00 -4.54
N ILE A 52 -12.11 7.49 -4.39
CA ILE A 52 -13.30 6.77 -4.89
C ILE A 52 -13.71 7.22 -6.29
N LYS A 53 -13.10 8.29 -6.80
CA LYS A 53 -13.38 8.87 -8.12
C LYS A 53 -12.14 9.54 -8.70
N GLY A 54 -12.16 9.83 -9.99
CA GLY A 54 -11.05 10.43 -10.72
C GLY A 54 -10.12 9.38 -11.35
N ASP A 55 -9.01 9.84 -11.90
CA ASP A 55 -8.08 9.02 -12.68
C ASP A 55 -7.39 7.92 -11.86
N TYR A 56 -7.26 8.12 -10.55
CA TYR A 56 -6.62 7.17 -9.65
C TYR A 56 -7.62 6.48 -8.72
N ALA A 57 -8.89 6.45 -9.09
CA ALA A 57 -9.93 5.81 -8.28
C ALA A 57 -9.58 4.35 -7.96
N GLY A 58 -9.66 4.01 -6.69
CA GLY A 58 -9.32 2.68 -6.18
C GLY A 58 -7.84 2.41 -5.97
N ILE A 59 -6.94 3.25 -6.44
CA ILE A 59 -5.49 3.01 -6.35
C ILE A 59 -4.94 3.72 -5.11
N LEU A 60 -4.51 2.94 -4.13
CA LEU A 60 -3.85 3.46 -2.93
C LEU A 60 -2.35 3.68 -3.16
N MET A 61 -1.69 2.71 -3.78
CA MET A 61 -0.26 2.78 -4.07
C MET A 61 0.04 2.17 -5.42
N PHE A 62 0.91 2.82 -6.18
CA PHE A 62 1.45 2.23 -7.41
C PHE A 62 2.85 2.76 -7.70
N GLU A 63 3.58 2.02 -8.49
CA GLU A 63 4.92 2.39 -8.92
C GLU A 63 4.97 2.60 -10.44
N LYS A 64 5.92 3.42 -10.86
CA LYS A 64 6.31 3.41 -12.27
C LYS A 64 6.72 1.99 -12.61
N THR A 65 6.17 1.46 -13.70
CA THR A 65 6.55 0.14 -14.17
C THR A 65 8.04 0.11 -14.34
N SER A 66 8.72 -0.48 -13.38
CA SER A 66 10.14 -0.64 -13.45
C SER A 66 10.42 -2.01 -13.99
N ASP A 67 11.45 -2.10 -14.73
CA ASP A 67 12.04 -3.35 -15.09
C ASP A 67 12.54 -4.05 -13.81
N ALA A 68 11.84 -5.10 -13.41
CA ALA A 68 12.18 -5.85 -12.20
C ALA A 68 13.61 -6.40 -12.26
N ALA A 69 14.14 -6.67 -13.45
CA ALA A 69 15.51 -7.11 -13.66
C ALA A 69 16.51 -6.03 -13.28
N ASN A 70 16.17 -4.76 -13.45
CA ASN A 70 17.01 -3.63 -13.10
C ASN A 70 16.76 -3.07 -11.71
N ASN A 71 15.79 -3.57 -10.99
CA ASN A 71 15.55 -3.20 -9.58
C ASN A 71 16.41 -4.06 -8.65
N SER A 72 17.72 -3.93 -8.74
CA SER A 72 18.64 -4.68 -7.89
C SER A 72 18.51 -4.35 -6.40
N GLN A 73 18.01 -3.19 -6.08
CA GLN A 73 17.79 -2.75 -4.70
C GLN A 73 16.49 -3.27 -4.11
N LYS A 74 15.50 -3.61 -4.92
CA LYS A 74 14.17 -4.09 -4.52
C LYS A 74 13.65 -3.36 -3.28
N GLN A 75 13.52 -2.04 -3.41
CA GLN A 75 13.13 -1.20 -2.28
C GLN A 75 11.87 -1.73 -1.63
N GLN A 76 11.95 -1.87 -0.33
CA GLN A 76 10.94 -2.52 0.46
C GLN A 76 9.84 -1.53 0.85
N TYR A 77 8.64 -2.04 0.85
CA TYR A 77 7.54 -1.43 1.57
C TYR A 77 7.45 -2.10 2.93
N VAL A 78 7.77 -1.39 4.00
CA VAL A 78 7.96 -1.99 5.31
C VAL A 78 6.96 -1.43 6.31
N PHE A 79 6.14 -2.31 6.88
CA PHE A 79 5.40 -2.04 8.11
C PHE A 79 6.04 -2.80 9.26
N ASN A 80 6.58 -2.09 10.22
CA ASN A 80 7.31 -2.68 11.33
C ASN A 80 6.75 -2.17 12.67
N GLY A 81 6.05 -3.05 13.36
CA GLY A 81 5.59 -2.78 14.72
C GLY A 81 4.52 -1.69 14.83
N SER A 82 3.63 -1.57 13.88
CA SER A 82 2.55 -0.58 13.95
C SER A 82 1.57 -0.88 15.09
N ASN A 83 0.95 0.18 15.60
CA ASN A 83 -0.16 0.07 16.54
C ASN A 83 -1.50 -0.21 15.85
N GLY A 84 -1.48 -0.34 14.56
CA GLY A 84 -2.60 -0.61 13.71
C GLY A 84 -2.54 0.22 12.43
N GLU A 85 -2.69 -0.44 11.32
CA GLU A 85 -2.94 0.20 10.04
C GLU A 85 -4.33 -0.15 9.54
N THR A 86 -4.95 0.81 8.89
CA THR A 86 -6.20 0.61 8.16
C THR A 86 -5.98 1.08 6.74
N LEU A 87 -5.85 0.14 5.83
CA LEU A 87 -5.59 0.39 4.42
C LEU A 87 -6.79 -0.03 3.59
N THR A 88 -7.17 0.82 2.65
CA THR A 88 -8.27 0.54 1.73
C THR A 88 -7.89 0.95 0.31
N GLY A 89 -7.87 -0.03 -0.60
CA GLY A 89 -7.56 0.22 -2.01
C GLY A 89 -6.63 -0.81 -2.62
N ILE A 90 -6.19 -0.52 -3.82
CA ILE A 90 -5.26 -1.35 -4.58
C ILE A 90 -3.83 -0.90 -4.28
N ILE A 91 -2.99 -1.85 -3.88
CA ILE A 91 -1.54 -1.67 -3.73
C ILE A 91 -0.88 -2.45 -4.85
N HIS A 92 -0.35 -1.76 -5.84
CA HIS A 92 0.26 -2.35 -7.04
C HIS A 92 1.73 -1.98 -7.12
N LEU A 93 2.56 -2.82 -6.52
CA LEU A 93 4.01 -2.65 -6.41
C LEU A 93 4.74 -3.93 -6.87
N PRO A 94 4.56 -4.35 -8.14
CA PRO A 94 4.96 -5.69 -8.62
C PRO A 94 6.47 -5.93 -8.59
N ASN A 95 7.28 -4.87 -8.52
CA ASN A 95 8.74 -4.99 -8.50
C ASN A 95 9.34 -4.80 -7.10
N ARG A 96 8.51 -4.73 -6.06
CA ARG A 96 8.96 -4.46 -4.70
C ARG A 96 8.73 -5.63 -3.78
N ASP A 97 9.61 -5.75 -2.83
CA ASP A 97 9.44 -6.67 -1.72
C ASP A 97 8.69 -5.94 -0.59
N ALA A 98 7.62 -6.51 -0.12
CA ALA A 98 6.88 -5.99 1.02
C ALA A 98 7.25 -6.77 2.27
N VAL A 99 7.58 -6.04 3.33
CA VAL A 99 7.85 -6.63 4.65
C VAL A 99 6.81 -6.15 5.64
N TYR A 100 6.14 -7.08 6.27
CA TYR A 100 5.10 -6.83 7.25
C TYR A 100 5.43 -7.49 8.59
N ASN A 101 5.81 -6.68 9.57
CA ASN A 101 6.21 -7.15 10.90
C ASN A 101 5.30 -6.57 11.98
N SER A 102 4.02 -6.50 11.71
CA SER A 102 3.06 -5.83 12.56
C SER A 102 1.97 -6.79 13.01
N THR A 103 1.46 -6.58 14.20
CA THR A 103 0.24 -7.24 14.67
C THR A 103 -0.85 -6.19 14.78
N THR A 104 -1.93 -6.38 14.06
CA THR A 104 -3.07 -5.50 14.06
C THR A 104 -4.36 -6.29 14.23
N ASN A 105 -5.32 -5.71 14.95
CA ASN A 105 -6.67 -6.25 15.01
C ASN A 105 -7.59 -5.57 13.98
N GLN A 106 -7.04 -4.68 13.17
CA GLN A 106 -7.79 -4.01 12.12
C GLN A 106 -7.86 -4.86 10.85
N THR A 107 -8.96 -4.79 10.17
CA THR A 107 -9.10 -5.44 8.85
C THR A 107 -8.79 -4.44 7.76
N ASN A 108 -7.83 -4.78 6.93
CA ASN A 108 -7.47 -4.00 5.75
C ASN A 108 -8.25 -4.51 4.54
N LYS A 109 -8.82 -3.60 3.77
CA LYS A 109 -9.59 -3.91 2.55
C LYS A 109 -8.74 -3.59 1.33
N ILE A 110 -7.84 -4.50 0.99
CA ILE A 110 -6.85 -4.26 -0.07
C ILE A 110 -6.79 -5.38 -1.09
N SER A 111 -6.39 -5.00 -2.29
CA SER A 111 -5.87 -5.91 -3.31
C SER A 111 -4.37 -5.65 -3.42
N LEU A 112 -3.57 -6.66 -3.13
CA LEU A 112 -2.11 -6.51 -3.02
C LEU A 112 -1.40 -7.23 -4.16
N VAL A 113 -0.58 -6.49 -4.90
CA VAL A 113 0.33 -7.02 -5.92
C VAL A 113 1.74 -6.57 -5.57
N VAL A 114 2.58 -7.51 -5.21
CA VAL A 114 4.00 -7.26 -4.85
C VAL A 114 4.87 -8.37 -5.44
N ASN A 115 6.18 -8.15 -5.50
CA ASN A 115 7.11 -9.19 -5.93
C ASN A 115 7.21 -10.30 -4.87
N THR A 116 7.53 -9.95 -3.64
CA THR A 116 7.54 -10.87 -2.50
C THR A 116 6.85 -10.24 -1.29
N LEU A 117 6.28 -11.09 -0.46
CA LEU A 117 5.71 -10.70 0.83
C LEU A 117 6.40 -11.48 1.93
N ILE A 118 7.03 -10.77 2.85
CA ILE A 118 7.68 -11.33 4.02
C ILE A 118 6.88 -10.91 5.25
N MET A 119 6.43 -11.89 6.01
CA MET A 119 5.72 -11.67 7.26
C MET A 119 6.48 -12.32 8.41
N ASN A 120 6.93 -11.53 9.37
CA ASN A 120 7.64 -12.02 10.54
C ASN A 120 6.86 -11.68 11.81
N SER A 121 6.46 -12.70 12.57
CA SER A 121 5.71 -12.50 13.82
C SER A 121 4.52 -11.55 13.64
N ALA A 122 3.83 -11.67 12.52
CA ALA A 122 2.80 -10.75 12.08
C ALA A 122 1.42 -11.39 12.06
N ASN A 123 0.42 -10.56 12.26
CA ASN A 123 -0.98 -10.90 12.11
C ASN A 123 -1.62 -9.83 11.23
N TRP A 124 -1.92 -10.16 10.00
CA TRP A 124 -2.51 -9.24 9.03
C TRP A 124 -3.89 -9.74 8.58
N ASN A 125 -4.91 -9.04 9.01
CA ASN A 125 -6.28 -9.35 8.62
C ASN A 125 -6.60 -8.63 7.31
N LEU A 126 -6.87 -9.41 6.28
CA LEU A 126 -7.16 -8.89 4.94
C LEU A 126 -8.57 -9.29 4.51
N SER A 127 -9.25 -8.37 3.85
CA SER A 127 -10.45 -8.65 3.08
C SER A 127 -10.31 -8.07 1.68
N PRO A 128 -11.05 -8.58 0.69
CA PRO A 128 -11.02 -8.04 -0.65
C PRO A 128 -11.38 -6.56 -0.68
N PHE A 129 -10.72 -5.81 -1.53
CA PHE A 129 -11.12 -4.46 -1.86
C PHE A 129 -12.30 -4.48 -2.82
N GLU A 130 -13.40 -3.84 -2.44
CA GLU A 130 -14.67 -3.80 -3.19
C GLU A 130 -14.97 -2.42 -3.81
N GLY A 131 -13.95 -1.62 -4.03
CA GLY A 131 -14.10 -0.33 -4.67
C GLY A 131 -13.75 -0.34 -6.16
N PRO A 132 -13.56 0.83 -6.77
CA PRO A 132 -13.16 0.94 -8.17
C PRO A 132 -11.91 0.11 -8.48
N GLY A 133 -11.99 -0.77 -9.46
CA GLY A 133 -10.92 -1.70 -9.83
C GLY A 133 -10.73 -2.90 -8.90
N GLY A 134 -11.51 -3.01 -7.83
CA GLY A 134 -11.43 -4.12 -6.89
C GLY A 134 -12.27 -5.33 -7.31
N THR A 135 -12.12 -6.41 -6.57
CA THR A 135 -12.73 -7.70 -6.91
C THR A 135 -14.19 -7.85 -6.51
N GLY A 136 -14.72 -7.05 -5.65
CA GLY A 136 -16.11 -7.11 -5.20
C GLY A 136 -17.02 -6.13 -5.94
N GLY A 137 -16.50 -5.44 -6.91
CA GLY A 137 -17.30 -4.55 -7.75
C GLY A 137 -18.40 -5.32 -8.47
N ALA A 138 -19.47 -4.66 -8.77
CA ALA A 138 -20.62 -5.25 -9.43
C ALA A 138 -20.35 -5.76 -10.85
N ASP A 139 -19.14 -5.76 -11.30
CA ASP A 139 -18.79 -6.27 -12.61
C ASP A 139 -18.50 -7.76 -12.58
N GLU A 140 -19.53 -8.48 -12.83
CA GLU A 140 -19.50 -9.93 -12.98
C GLU A 140 -18.72 -10.40 -14.21
N GLY A 141 -18.35 -9.51 -15.10
CA GLY A 141 -17.61 -9.81 -16.32
C GLY A 141 -16.11 -9.94 -16.11
N ILE A 142 -15.57 -9.39 -15.01
CA ILE A 142 -14.14 -9.45 -14.73
C ILE A 142 -13.85 -10.73 -13.97
N ARG A 143 -13.21 -11.66 -14.65
CA ARG A 143 -12.74 -12.90 -14.07
C ARG A 143 -11.27 -13.08 -14.37
N LEU A 144 -10.57 -13.72 -13.44
CA LEU A 144 -9.26 -14.26 -13.74
C LEU A 144 -9.43 -15.33 -14.80
N VAL A 145 -8.96 -15.02 -15.98
CA VAL A 145 -8.85 -15.98 -17.07
C VAL A 145 -7.46 -16.60 -17.00
N ARG A 146 -7.45 -17.87 -16.90
CA ARG A 146 -6.21 -18.63 -16.92
C ARG A 146 -5.71 -18.83 -18.33
#